data_9c01b247b4d49d7f49f346b32b7f00f8
#
_entry.id   9c01b247b4d49d7f49f346b32b7f00f8
#
_cell.length_a   1.000
_cell.length_b   1.000
_cell.length_c   1.000
_cell.angle_alpha   90.00
_cell.angle_beta   90.00
_cell.angle_gamma   90.00
#
_symmetry.space_group_name_H-M   'P 1'
#
loop_
_entity.id
_entity.type
_entity.pdbx_description
1 polymer ?
#
loop_
_entity_poly.entity_id
_entity_poly.type
_entity_poly.pdbx_seq_one_letter_code
_entity_poly.pdbx_strand_id
1 'polypeptide(L)'
;DIESMSVLTGAAAAALYGSDAANGAIIITTKKGKEGRVNITVNSNVEFNAPLVMPRFQTRYGTGIGGVKDDNSSRSWGPKLTEARYFGYNPRDDYFQTGVIGTESVSFSTGSEKNQTYASAAAVNSKGIVPNNKYDRYNFNVRNTTSFLDDKMTLDVNASYILQKDRNMVNQGTYN
;
A
#
# COMPACT_ATOMS: atom_id res chain seq x y z
N ASP A 1 -10.64 -9.79 2.24
CA ASP A 1 -11.82 -9.83 3.15
C ASP A 1 -13.08 -9.24 2.52
N ILE A 2 -12.99 -8.64 1.32
CA ILE A 2 -14.15 -8.10 0.60
C ILE A 2 -14.78 -9.21 -0.23
N GLU A 3 -16.09 -9.36 -0.12
CA GLU A 3 -16.88 -10.26 -0.96
C GLU A 3 -17.47 -9.54 -2.16
N SER A 4 -18.03 -8.35 -1.94
CA SER A 4 -18.57 -7.51 -3.00
C SER A 4 -18.41 -6.03 -2.69
N MET A 5 -18.43 -5.23 -3.75
CA MET A 5 -18.44 -3.78 -3.65
C MET A 5 -19.49 -3.22 -4.61
N SER A 6 -20.38 -2.38 -4.10
CA SER A 6 -21.41 -1.70 -4.88
C SER A 6 -21.21 -0.19 -4.77
N VAL A 7 -21.21 0.47 -5.92
CA VAL A 7 -21.13 1.94 -5.99
C VAL A 7 -22.51 2.48 -6.30
N LEU A 8 -23.05 3.32 -5.41
CA LEU A 8 -24.32 4.03 -5.60
C LEU A 8 -24.03 5.47 -5.95
N THR A 9 -24.65 5.97 -7.01
CA THR A 9 -24.59 7.39 -7.41
C THR A 9 -25.53 8.24 -6.57
N GLY A 10 -25.28 9.56 -6.51
CA GLY A 10 -25.85 10.51 -5.57
C GLY A 10 -27.33 10.32 -5.20
N ALA A 11 -28.24 10.36 -6.18
CA ALA A 11 -29.68 10.26 -5.88
C ALA A 11 -30.09 8.90 -5.27
N ALA A 12 -29.53 7.78 -5.76
CA ALA A 12 -29.81 6.46 -5.24
C ALA A 12 -29.19 6.26 -3.85
N ALA A 13 -27.98 6.77 -3.63
CA ALA A 13 -27.32 6.75 -2.34
C ALA A 13 -28.07 7.59 -1.30
N ALA A 14 -28.49 8.81 -1.65
CA ALA A 14 -29.24 9.69 -0.76
C ALA A 14 -30.60 9.12 -0.36
N ALA A 15 -31.29 8.42 -1.27
CA ALA A 15 -32.55 7.75 -0.99
C ALA A 15 -32.44 6.63 0.06
N LEU A 16 -31.29 5.91 0.10
CA LEU A 16 -31.05 4.79 0.99
C LEU A 16 -30.36 5.18 2.31
N TYR A 17 -29.46 6.17 2.27
CA TYR A 17 -28.55 6.50 3.37
C TYR A 17 -28.65 7.96 3.84
N GLY A 18 -29.61 8.73 3.27
CA GLY A 18 -29.85 10.11 3.67
C GLY A 18 -28.88 11.11 3.06
N SER A 19 -28.88 12.32 3.62
CA SER A 19 -28.12 13.49 3.11
C SER A 19 -26.59 13.27 3.07
N ASP A 20 -26.07 12.47 3.97
CA ASP A 20 -24.62 12.19 4.05
C ASP A 20 -24.10 11.44 2.82
N ALA A 21 -24.98 10.73 2.13
CA ALA A 21 -24.68 10.02 0.90
C ALA A 21 -25.04 10.81 -0.38
N ALA A 22 -25.28 12.12 -0.30
CA ALA A 22 -25.68 12.95 -1.45
C ALA A 22 -24.64 12.93 -2.60
N ASN A 23 -23.37 12.75 -2.29
CA ASN A 23 -22.28 12.64 -3.27
C ASN A 23 -22.01 11.21 -3.74
N GLY A 24 -22.83 10.23 -3.33
CA GLY A 24 -22.67 8.81 -3.59
C GLY A 24 -22.23 8.02 -2.36
N ALA A 25 -22.33 6.70 -2.48
CA ALA A 25 -21.89 5.76 -1.43
C ALA A 25 -21.19 4.54 -2.05
N ILE A 26 -20.18 4.03 -1.38
CA ILE A 26 -19.55 2.77 -1.70
C ILE A 26 -19.92 1.79 -0.60
N ILE A 27 -20.68 0.75 -0.96
CA ILE A 27 -21.10 -0.30 -0.05
C ILE A 27 -20.13 -1.46 -0.18
N ILE A 28 -19.47 -1.81 0.90
CA ILE A 28 -18.53 -2.93 0.96
C ILE A 28 -19.15 -4.03 1.80
N THR A 29 -19.34 -5.20 1.17
CA THR A 29 -19.73 -6.41 1.86
C THR A 29 -18.50 -7.26 2.14
N THR A 30 -18.26 -7.59 3.40
CA THR A 30 -17.12 -8.42 3.82
C THR A 30 -17.50 -9.90 3.76
N LYS A 31 -16.50 -10.75 3.50
CA LYS A 31 -16.67 -12.19 3.47
C LYS A 31 -17.21 -12.72 4.78
N LYS A 32 -18.08 -13.72 4.67
CA LYS A 32 -18.64 -14.50 5.78
C LYS A 32 -18.17 -15.94 5.69
N GLY A 33 -18.35 -16.71 6.75
CA GLY A 33 -18.27 -18.16 6.71
C GLY A 33 -19.27 -18.73 5.69
N LYS A 34 -18.94 -19.86 5.08
CA LYS A 34 -19.80 -20.56 4.14
C LYS A 34 -20.21 -21.91 4.73
N GLU A 35 -21.47 -22.27 4.53
CA GLU A 35 -22.01 -23.55 4.95
C GLU A 35 -21.37 -24.73 4.21
N GLY A 36 -21.24 -25.86 4.92
CA GLY A 36 -20.97 -27.17 4.35
C GLY A 36 -19.55 -27.49 3.95
N ARG A 37 -18.60 -26.53 4.01
CA ARG A 37 -17.20 -26.79 3.65
C ARG A 37 -16.22 -25.95 4.46
N VAL A 38 -15.14 -26.61 4.87
CA VAL A 38 -13.91 -25.89 5.26
C VAL A 38 -13.23 -25.40 3.99
N ASN A 39 -13.02 -24.11 3.88
CA ASN A 39 -12.28 -23.51 2.78
C ASN A 39 -11.09 -22.73 3.34
N ILE A 40 -9.91 -23.07 2.85
CA ILE A 40 -8.67 -22.37 3.17
C ILE A 40 -8.13 -21.76 1.88
N THR A 41 -7.90 -20.46 1.87
CA THR A 41 -7.33 -19.76 0.73
C THR A 41 -6.02 -19.12 1.17
N VAL A 42 -4.96 -19.39 0.44
CA VAL A 42 -3.64 -18.78 0.63
C VAL A 42 -3.30 -18.00 -0.62
N ASN A 43 -2.90 -16.73 -0.46
CA ASN A 43 -2.40 -15.90 -1.54
C ASN A 43 -1.02 -15.39 -1.16
N SER A 44 -0.11 -15.42 -2.13
CA SER A 44 1.21 -14.82 -2.02
C SER A 44 1.51 -14.07 -3.31
N ASN A 45 1.95 -12.84 -3.18
CA ASN A 45 2.36 -11.99 -4.30
C ASN A 45 3.65 -11.25 -3.94
N VAL A 46 4.57 -11.21 -4.88
CA VAL A 46 5.81 -10.42 -4.76
C VAL A 46 5.93 -9.53 -5.98
N GLU A 47 6.14 -8.25 -5.73
CA GLU A 47 6.30 -7.22 -6.76
C GLU A 47 7.68 -6.56 -6.62
N PHE A 48 8.34 -6.34 -7.76
CA PHE A 48 9.62 -5.66 -7.84
C PHE A 48 9.45 -4.35 -8.60
N ASN A 49 9.92 -3.25 -8.01
CA ASN A 49 9.78 -1.90 -8.54
C ASN A 49 11.15 -1.29 -8.78
N ALA A 50 11.32 -0.65 -9.94
CA ALA A 50 12.53 0.09 -10.28
C ALA A 50 12.16 1.39 -11.01
N PRO A 51 12.97 2.47 -10.94
CA PRO A 51 12.74 3.67 -11.72
C PRO A 51 12.77 3.37 -13.21
N LEU A 52 11.70 3.68 -13.94
CA LEU A 52 11.61 3.46 -15.38
C LEU A 52 12.25 4.62 -16.16
N VAL A 53 11.88 5.84 -15.81
CA VAL A 53 12.33 7.05 -16.49
C VAL A 53 13.00 7.98 -15.49
N MET A 54 14.21 8.42 -15.81
CA MET A 54 14.97 9.38 -15.03
C MET A 54 15.45 10.53 -15.94
N PRO A 55 15.56 11.77 -15.42
CA PRO A 55 16.20 12.86 -16.16
C PRO A 55 17.63 12.48 -16.55
N ARG A 56 18.06 12.94 -17.71
CA ARG A 56 19.46 12.84 -18.10
C ARG A 56 20.23 14.00 -17.45
N PHE A 57 21.07 13.67 -16.50
CA PHE A 57 21.91 14.67 -15.84
C PHE A 57 23.15 14.97 -16.70
N GLN A 58 23.56 16.24 -16.71
CA GLN A 58 24.82 16.62 -17.33
C GLN A 58 25.99 16.22 -16.41
N THR A 59 27.10 15.80 -17.00
CA THR A 59 28.30 15.37 -16.28
C THR A 59 29.56 16.16 -16.73
N ARG A 60 29.35 17.27 -17.47
CA ARG A 60 30.45 18.07 -18.02
C ARG A 60 30.95 19.15 -17.08
N TYR A 61 30.08 19.64 -16.19
CA TYR A 61 30.38 20.75 -15.30
C TYR A 61 30.08 20.37 -13.87
N GLY A 62 30.87 20.82 -12.93
CA GLY A 62 30.68 20.66 -11.50
C GLY A 62 29.71 21.67 -10.89
N THR A 63 29.60 21.66 -9.57
CA THR A 63 28.75 22.58 -8.80
C THR A 63 29.31 24.02 -8.93
N GLY A 64 28.39 25.00 -9.06
CA GLY A 64 28.71 26.41 -9.16
C GLY A 64 27.98 27.12 -10.29
N ILE A 65 28.44 28.36 -10.60
CA ILE A 65 27.84 29.24 -11.60
C ILE A 65 28.96 29.92 -12.37
N GLY A 66 28.77 30.13 -13.69
CA GLY A 66 29.67 30.90 -14.52
C GLY A 66 31.09 30.35 -14.57
N GLY A 67 31.28 29.04 -14.42
CA GLY A 67 32.62 28.43 -14.40
C GLY A 67 33.32 28.46 -13.05
N VAL A 68 32.72 29.09 -12.02
CA VAL A 68 33.30 29.18 -10.68
C VAL A 68 32.73 28.09 -9.79
N LYS A 69 33.60 27.37 -9.07
CA LYS A 69 33.21 26.34 -8.13
C LYS A 69 32.51 26.95 -6.91
N ASP A 70 31.38 26.38 -6.56
CA ASP A 70 30.65 26.68 -5.33
C ASP A 70 30.01 25.40 -4.81
N ASP A 71 30.55 24.86 -3.71
CA ASP A 71 30.11 23.60 -3.12
C ASP A 71 28.72 23.72 -2.46
N ASN A 72 28.25 24.94 -2.16
CA ASN A 72 26.93 25.20 -1.61
C ASN A 72 25.85 25.49 -2.69
N SER A 73 26.28 25.53 -3.95
CA SER A 73 25.36 25.81 -5.06
C SER A 73 24.53 24.57 -5.45
N SER A 74 23.26 24.78 -5.60
CA SER A 74 22.35 23.79 -6.23
C SER A 74 22.47 23.75 -7.77
N ARG A 75 23.33 24.61 -8.36
CA ARG A 75 23.50 24.69 -9.82
C ARG A 75 24.75 23.95 -10.25
N SER A 76 24.72 23.37 -11.44
CA SER A 76 25.78 22.55 -12.03
C SER A 76 26.39 23.28 -13.26
N TRP A 77 26.81 24.53 -13.07
CA TRP A 77 27.46 25.39 -14.09
C TRP A 77 28.78 25.96 -13.56
N GLY A 78 29.46 25.19 -12.73
CA GLY A 78 30.80 25.50 -12.22
C GLY A 78 31.91 25.17 -13.22
N PRO A 79 33.12 24.84 -12.78
CA PRO A 79 34.23 24.48 -13.64
C PRO A 79 33.94 23.24 -14.46
N LYS A 80 34.51 23.18 -15.66
CA LYS A 80 34.45 21.97 -16.48
C LYS A 80 35.15 20.82 -15.75
N LEU A 81 34.46 19.69 -15.64
CA LEU A 81 35.02 18.45 -15.07
C LEU A 81 36.00 17.83 -16.07
N THR A 82 37.16 17.44 -15.56
CA THR A 82 38.07 16.56 -16.28
C THR A 82 37.76 15.11 -15.96
N GLU A 83 38.15 14.17 -16.81
CA GLU A 83 37.93 12.73 -16.57
C GLU A 83 38.48 12.27 -15.21
N ALA A 84 39.60 12.84 -14.76
CA ALA A 84 40.21 12.53 -13.47
C ALA A 84 39.39 13.00 -12.25
N ARG A 85 38.36 13.83 -12.43
CA ARG A 85 37.48 14.37 -11.34
C ARG A 85 36.06 13.88 -11.42
N TYR A 86 35.69 13.11 -12.42
CA TYR A 86 34.38 12.54 -12.54
C TYR A 86 34.42 11.08 -12.06
N PHE A 87 33.68 10.79 -11.01
CA PHE A 87 33.64 9.47 -10.40
C PHE A 87 32.50 8.59 -10.93
N GLY A 88 31.79 9.01 -11.97
CA GLY A 88 30.78 8.21 -12.61
C GLY A 88 29.47 8.07 -11.82
N TYR A 89 29.19 8.96 -10.86
CA TYR A 89 27.95 8.91 -10.09
C TYR A 89 26.72 9.01 -11.00
N ASN A 90 25.88 8.00 -10.94
CA ASN A 90 24.61 7.94 -11.64
C ASN A 90 23.49 7.85 -10.61
N PRO A 91 22.68 8.91 -10.39
CA PRO A 91 21.63 8.92 -9.38
C PRO A 91 20.66 7.74 -9.50
N ARG A 92 20.40 7.23 -10.70
CA ARG A 92 19.53 6.09 -10.91
C ARG A 92 20.08 4.82 -10.28
N ASP A 93 21.36 4.56 -10.49
CA ASP A 93 21.97 3.27 -10.14
C ASP A 93 22.65 3.34 -8.75
N ASP A 94 23.10 4.54 -8.35
CA ASP A 94 23.87 4.73 -7.10
C ASP A 94 22.97 5.13 -5.91
N TYR A 95 21.82 5.77 -6.16
CA TYR A 95 20.92 6.22 -5.12
C TYR A 95 19.69 5.31 -4.97
N PHE A 96 19.00 5.01 -6.06
CA PHE A 96 17.80 4.22 -6.02
C PHE A 96 18.12 2.73 -5.87
N GLN A 97 17.23 2.04 -5.20
CA GLN A 97 17.30 0.59 -5.02
C GLN A 97 16.09 -0.09 -5.68
N THR A 98 16.17 -1.40 -5.86
CA THR A 98 14.99 -2.18 -6.22
C THR A 98 14.02 -2.19 -5.04
N GLY A 99 12.82 -1.66 -5.27
CA GLY A 99 11.71 -1.78 -4.34
C GLY A 99 11.15 -3.20 -4.40
N VAL A 100 10.73 -3.71 -3.25
CA VAL A 100 10.12 -5.04 -3.15
C VAL A 100 8.87 -4.92 -2.29
N ILE A 101 7.75 -5.43 -2.79
CA ILE A 101 6.49 -5.51 -2.04
C ILE A 101 6.09 -6.97 -1.97
N GLY A 102 6.07 -7.52 -0.78
CA GLY A 102 5.51 -8.83 -0.48
C GLY A 102 4.11 -8.66 0.07
N THR A 103 3.14 -9.39 -0.45
CA THR A 103 1.77 -9.45 0.07
C THR A 103 1.40 -10.91 0.26
N GLU A 104 1.13 -11.28 1.50
CA GLU A 104 0.77 -12.64 1.87
C GLU A 104 -0.54 -12.62 2.63
N SER A 105 -1.41 -13.56 2.35
CA SER A 105 -2.66 -13.70 3.09
C SER A 105 -3.11 -15.15 3.18
N VAL A 106 -3.73 -15.45 4.30
CA VAL A 106 -4.43 -16.69 4.54
C VAL A 106 -5.84 -16.37 5.02
N SER A 107 -6.82 -17.09 4.50
CA SER A 107 -8.17 -17.01 5.01
C SER A 107 -8.74 -18.41 5.21
N PHE A 108 -9.54 -18.52 6.24
CA PHE A 108 -10.26 -19.72 6.66
C PHE A 108 -11.74 -19.42 6.71
N SER A 109 -12.55 -20.29 6.14
CA SER A 109 -13.99 -20.18 6.16
C SER A 109 -14.60 -21.55 6.43
N THR A 110 -15.50 -21.62 7.37
CA THR A 110 -16.26 -22.83 7.70
C THR A 110 -17.64 -22.46 8.21
N GLY A 111 -18.57 -23.41 8.18
CA GLY A 111 -19.89 -23.18 8.76
C GLY A 111 -20.85 -24.35 8.63
N SER A 112 -21.88 -24.25 9.44
CA SER A 112 -23.14 -25.02 9.36
C SER A 112 -24.28 -24.05 9.04
N GLU A 113 -25.51 -24.59 8.90
CA GLU A 113 -26.72 -23.76 8.73
C GLU A 113 -26.83 -22.67 9.81
N LYS A 114 -26.46 -23.00 11.06
CA LYS A 114 -26.66 -22.15 12.24
C LYS A 114 -25.41 -21.38 12.70
N ASN A 115 -24.22 -21.76 12.23
CA ASN A 115 -22.98 -21.08 12.64
C ASN A 115 -22.02 -21.00 11.48
N GLN A 116 -21.56 -19.81 11.17
CA GLN A 116 -20.60 -19.54 10.10
C GLN A 116 -19.45 -18.72 10.66
N THR A 117 -18.23 -19.19 10.41
CA THR A 117 -17.00 -18.53 10.87
C THR A 117 -16.10 -18.23 9.67
N TYR A 118 -15.60 -17.01 9.66
CA TYR A 118 -14.55 -16.55 8.76
C TYR A 118 -13.39 -15.99 9.59
N ALA A 119 -12.19 -16.36 9.25
CA ALA A 119 -10.98 -15.77 9.83
C ALA A 119 -9.98 -15.49 8.73
N SER A 120 -9.24 -14.39 8.83
CA SER A 120 -8.17 -14.06 7.91
C SER A 120 -7.00 -13.37 8.58
N ALA A 121 -5.81 -13.60 8.02
CA ALA A 121 -4.60 -12.87 8.34
C ALA A 121 -3.92 -12.45 7.04
N ALA A 122 -3.41 -11.21 7.00
CA ALA A 122 -2.68 -10.70 5.86
C ALA A 122 -1.49 -9.87 6.32
N ALA A 123 -0.39 -9.99 5.60
CA ALA A 123 0.83 -9.22 5.79
C ALA A 123 1.20 -8.52 4.49
N VAL A 124 1.53 -7.24 4.56
CA VAL A 124 2.15 -6.47 3.50
C VAL A 124 3.47 -5.94 4.02
N ASN A 125 4.56 -6.33 3.40
CA ASN A 125 5.89 -5.83 3.70
C ASN A 125 6.46 -5.15 2.46
N SER A 126 6.76 -3.87 2.56
CA SER A 126 7.22 -3.07 1.44
C SER A 126 8.55 -2.37 1.77
N LYS A 127 9.47 -2.52 0.85
CA LYS A 127 10.70 -1.73 0.76
C LYS A 127 10.61 -0.89 -0.51
N GLY A 128 10.65 0.44 -0.35
CA GLY A 128 10.54 1.36 -1.47
C GLY A 128 11.80 1.43 -2.33
N ILE A 129 11.69 2.09 -3.49
CA ILE A 129 12.83 2.37 -4.37
C ILE A 129 13.78 3.42 -3.80
N VAL A 130 13.30 4.27 -2.89
CA VAL A 130 14.13 5.24 -2.16
C VAL A 130 14.69 4.56 -0.91
N PRO A 131 15.98 4.70 -0.61
CA PRO A 131 16.59 4.14 0.60
C PRO A 131 15.85 4.55 1.88
N ASN A 132 15.75 3.63 2.83
CA ASN A 132 15.07 3.79 4.12
C ASN A 132 13.54 3.94 4.08
N ASN A 133 12.91 3.91 2.91
CA ASN A 133 11.45 3.86 2.82
C ASN A 133 10.96 2.43 3.04
N LYS A 134 10.14 2.21 4.08
CA LYS A 134 9.53 0.92 4.42
C LYS A 134 8.08 1.11 4.85
N TYR A 135 7.28 0.12 4.56
CA TYR A 135 5.89 0.03 5.00
C TYR A 135 5.58 -1.42 5.36
N ASP A 136 5.15 -1.63 6.59
CA ASP A 136 4.72 -2.92 7.10
C ASP A 136 3.28 -2.81 7.62
N ARG A 137 2.42 -3.72 7.17
CA ARG A 137 1.03 -3.77 7.62
C ARG A 137 0.60 -5.22 7.85
N TYR A 138 0.00 -5.46 9.00
CA TYR A 138 -0.56 -6.73 9.39
C TYR A 138 -2.04 -6.55 9.71
N ASN A 139 -2.88 -7.35 9.08
CA ASN A 139 -4.33 -7.33 9.29
C ASN A 139 -4.76 -8.68 9.83
N PHE A 140 -5.60 -8.66 10.85
CA PHE A 140 -6.28 -9.84 11.39
C PHE A 140 -7.76 -9.55 11.41
N ASN A 141 -8.56 -10.49 10.96
CA ASN A 141 -10.01 -10.37 10.97
C ASN A 141 -10.62 -11.71 11.37
N VAL A 142 -11.63 -11.66 12.24
CA VAL A 142 -12.47 -12.82 12.61
C VAL A 142 -13.92 -12.36 12.60
N ARG A 143 -14.77 -13.09 11.89
CA ARG A 143 -16.21 -12.88 11.86
C ARG A 143 -16.93 -14.17 12.15
N ASN A 144 -17.90 -14.11 13.03
CA ASN A 144 -18.81 -15.21 13.32
C ASN A 144 -20.25 -14.74 13.21
N THR A 145 -21.04 -15.52 12.50
CA THR A 145 -22.49 -15.33 12.39
C THR A 145 -23.18 -16.58 12.94
N THR A 146 -23.99 -16.42 13.96
CA THR A 146 -24.70 -17.53 14.63
C THR A 146 -26.19 -17.24 14.69
N SER A 147 -27.00 -18.19 14.20
CA SER A 147 -28.44 -18.18 14.34
C SER A 147 -28.87 -19.11 15.47
N PHE A 148 -29.80 -18.65 16.31
CA PHE A 148 -30.38 -19.42 17.42
C PHE A 148 -31.85 -19.11 17.61
N LEU A 149 -32.51 -19.83 18.52
CA LEU A 149 -33.96 -19.78 18.76
C LEU A 149 -34.77 -20.08 17.48
N ASP A 150 -34.41 -21.15 16.77
CA ASP A 150 -35.03 -21.55 15.50
C ASP A 150 -35.03 -20.38 14.48
N ASP A 151 -33.86 -19.80 14.28
CA ASP A 151 -33.57 -18.69 13.36
C ASP A 151 -34.28 -17.36 13.66
N LYS A 152 -34.88 -17.26 14.85
CA LYS A 152 -35.53 -16.01 15.29
C LYS A 152 -34.53 -14.94 15.72
N MET A 153 -33.30 -15.34 16.04
CA MET A 153 -32.21 -14.42 16.40
C MET A 153 -30.93 -14.76 15.62
N THR A 154 -30.27 -13.74 15.11
CA THR A 154 -28.95 -13.87 14.49
C THR A 154 -27.99 -12.91 15.17
N LEU A 155 -26.86 -13.45 15.63
CA LEU A 155 -25.73 -12.68 16.13
C LEU A 155 -24.62 -12.69 15.08
N ASP A 156 -24.22 -11.51 14.63
CA ASP A 156 -23.11 -11.33 13.70
C ASP A 156 -22.05 -10.45 14.38
N VAL A 157 -20.91 -11.07 14.69
CA VAL A 157 -19.80 -10.41 15.39
C VAL A 157 -18.60 -10.38 14.47
N ASN A 158 -18.02 -9.20 14.28
CA ASN A 158 -16.79 -9.01 13.53
C ASN A 158 -15.76 -8.26 14.37
N ALA A 159 -14.55 -8.82 14.47
CA ALA A 159 -13.41 -8.20 15.12
C ALA A 159 -12.26 -8.09 14.12
N SER A 160 -11.72 -6.88 13.99
CA SER A 160 -10.56 -6.58 13.13
C SER A 160 -9.46 -5.93 13.94
N TYR A 161 -8.24 -6.34 13.69
CA TYR A 161 -7.04 -5.71 14.23
C TYR A 161 -6.05 -5.40 13.13
N ILE A 162 -5.56 -4.16 13.09
CA ILE A 162 -4.61 -3.69 12.09
C ILE A 162 -3.41 -3.10 12.81
N LEU A 163 -2.22 -3.61 12.50
CA LEU A 163 -0.95 -3.04 12.91
C LEU A 163 -0.23 -2.50 11.67
N GLN A 164 0.12 -1.22 11.71
CA GLN A 164 0.83 -0.56 10.62
C GLN A 164 2.07 0.15 11.16
N LYS A 165 3.17 0.04 10.43
CA LYS A 165 4.42 0.75 10.68
C LYS A 165 4.93 1.36 9.39
N ASP A 166 5.20 2.65 9.44
CA ASP A 166 5.75 3.41 8.32
C ASP A 166 7.13 3.94 8.69
N ARG A 167 8.03 3.85 7.74
CA ARG A 167 9.28 4.60 7.75
C ARG A 167 9.35 5.38 6.46
N ASN A 168 9.15 6.68 6.56
CA ASN A 168 9.12 7.54 5.41
C ASN A 168 10.53 7.84 4.91
N MET A 169 10.62 8.15 3.60
CA MET A 169 11.84 8.68 3.01
C MET A 169 12.20 10.04 3.60
N VAL A 170 13.46 10.40 3.48
CA VAL A 170 13.94 11.74 3.83
C VAL A 170 13.15 12.78 3.05
N ASN A 171 12.88 13.93 3.70
CA ASN A 171 12.21 15.05 3.05
C ASN A 171 13.00 15.49 1.81
N GLN A 172 12.30 15.61 0.68
CA GLN A 172 12.90 16.01 -0.60
C GLN A 172 12.80 17.51 -0.87
N GLY A 173 12.69 18.32 0.17
CA GLY A 173 12.71 19.78 0.05
C GLY A 173 14.06 20.33 -0.41
N THR A 174 14.03 21.53 -1.00
CA THR A 174 15.24 22.23 -1.51
C THR A 174 16.19 22.66 -0.40
N TYR A 175 15.73 22.60 0.85
CA TYR A 175 16.45 23.01 2.06
C TYR A 175 16.42 21.87 3.06
N ASN A 176 17.42 21.03 3.01
CA ASN A 176 17.76 20.08 4.07
C ASN A 176 19.10 20.47 4.65
#